data_61f03144b1bcb9b47cb486709d97cc37
#
_entry.id   61f03144b1bcb9b47cb486709d97cc37
#
_cell.length_a   1.000
_cell.length_b   1.000
_cell.length_c   1.000
_cell.angle_alpha   90.00
_cell.angle_beta   90.00
_cell.angle_gamma   90.00
#
_symmetry.space_group_name_H-M   'P 1'
#
loop_
_entity.id
_entity.type
_entity.pdbx_description
1 polymer ?
#
loop_
_entity_poly.entity_id
_entity_poly.type
_entity_poly.pdbx_seq_one_letter_code
_entity_poly.pdbx_strand_id
1 'polypeptide(L)'
;IFLFLRYRTYKARNALALDQLRIKDFECQIADFEKQGQAKEKEIEELYRKRKNFLEKHRENLSEGHKLYIDVMEGKTIALWRKKEFENFIEYYRLINMSYVDALEVEYDSLSPKNQFFLIMEHIGKNDKEIMHIMGLADGSIRSIRSRINKRRIVY
;
A
#
# COMPACT_ATOMS: atom_id res chain seq x y z
N ILE A 1 34.30 36.00 52.11
CA ILE A 1 34.41 36.38 50.70
C ILE A 1 35.01 35.24 49.86
N PHE A 2 36.13 34.62 50.30
CA PHE A 2 36.84 33.58 49.54
C PHE A 2 36.05 32.28 49.40
N LEU A 3 35.33 31.83 50.40
CA LEU A 3 34.46 30.65 50.36
C LEU A 3 33.23 30.85 49.42
N PHE A 4 32.71 32.03 49.38
CA PHE A 4 31.56 32.36 48.47
C PHE A 4 32.01 32.34 46.99
N LEU A 5 33.18 32.85 46.69
CA LEU A 5 33.75 32.81 45.33
C LEU A 5 34.03 31.36 44.89
N ARG A 6 34.58 30.52 45.77
CA ARG A 6 34.79 29.08 45.48
C ARG A 6 33.49 28.34 45.23
N TYR A 7 32.47 28.60 46.01
CA TYR A 7 31.14 27.99 45.82
C TYR A 7 30.54 28.40 44.48
N ARG A 8 30.62 29.68 44.12
CA ARG A 8 30.10 30.20 42.84
C ARG A 8 30.83 29.59 41.64
N THR A 9 32.13 29.47 41.68
CA THR A 9 32.93 28.80 40.62
C THR A 9 32.65 27.31 40.53
N TYR A 10 32.48 26.63 41.65
CA TYR A 10 32.07 25.22 41.67
C TYR A 10 30.69 24.99 41.03
N LYS A 11 29.71 25.80 41.39
CA LYS A 11 28.36 25.73 40.82
C LYS A 11 28.37 26.02 39.31
N ALA A 12 29.15 27.00 38.85
CA ALA A 12 29.30 27.29 37.43
C ALA A 12 29.94 26.14 36.64
N ARG A 13 30.99 25.50 37.20
CA ARG A 13 31.64 24.34 36.60
C ARG A 13 30.73 23.15 36.50
N ASN A 14 29.92 22.88 37.52
CA ASN A 14 28.96 21.78 37.48
C ASN A 14 27.83 22.04 36.45
N ALA A 15 27.35 23.28 36.35
CA ALA A 15 26.36 23.64 35.31
C ALA A 15 26.95 23.46 33.91
N LEU A 16 28.18 23.90 33.66
CA LEU A 16 28.88 23.73 32.39
C LEU A 16 29.04 22.23 32.03
N ALA A 17 29.45 21.42 33.01
CA ALA A 17 29.62 19.97 32.81
C ALA A 17 28.29 19.30 32.45
N LEU A 18 27.18 19.72 33.08
CA LEU A 18 25.85 19.21 32.78
C LEU A 18 25.40 19.61 31.38
N ASP A 19 25.65 20.84 30.95
CA ASP A 19 25.32 21.31 29.61
C ASP A 19 26.14 20.59 28.54
N GLN A 20 27.43 20.31 28.81
CA GLN A 20 28.27 19.50 27.92
C GLN A 20 27.75 18.07 27.76
N LEU A 21 27.22 17.44 28.80
CA LEU A 21 26.58 16.12 28.71
C LEU A 21 25.32 16.17 27.89
N ARG A 22 24.49 17.20 28.04
CA ARG A 22 23.29 17.40 27.23
C ARG A 22 23.61 17.61 25.75
N ILE A 23 24.63 18.40 25.44
CA ILE A 23 25.07 18.60 24.06
C ILE A 23 25.49 17.27 23.43
N LYS A 24 26.28 16.44 24.11
CA LYS A 24 26.68 15.12 23.63
C LYS A 24 25.48 14.20 23.39
N ASP A 25 24.50 14.23 24.28
CA ASP A 25 23.27 13.45 24.11
C ASP A 25 22.49 13.89 22.86
N PHE A 26 22.33 15.20 22.65
CA PHE A 26 21.70 15.71 21.44
C PHE A 26 22.50 15.40 20.16
N GLU A 27 23.81 15.48 20.19
CA GLU A 27 24.66 15.08 19.06
C GLU A 27 24.46 13.60 18.69
N CYS A 28 24.37 12.73 19.70
CA CYS A 28 24.07 11.31 19.49
C CYS A 28 22.70 11.09 18.89
N GLN A 29 21.67 11.78 19.39
CA GLN A 29 20.30 11.70 18.83
C GLN A 29 20.25 12.20 17.39
N ILE A 30 20.93 13.29 17.07
CA ILE A 30 21.00 13.81 15.69
C ILE A 30 21.64 12.77 14.76
N ALA A 31 22.76 12.16 15.17
CA ALA A 31 23.42 11.13 14.37
C ALA A 31 22.54 9.91 14.12
N ASP A 32 21.74 9.49 15.10
CA ASP A 32 20.79 8.40 14.97
C ASP A 32 19.65 8.76 14.00
N PHE A 33 19.12 9.99 14.07
CA PHE A 33 18.10 10.46 13.14
C PHE A 33 18.61 10.57 11.69
N GLU A 34 19.84 11.05 11.51
CA GLU A 34 20.48 11.11 10.20
C GLU A 34 20.65 9.71 9.59
N LYS A 35 21.09 8.74 10.40
CA LYS A 35 21.23 7.34 9.97
C LYS A 35 19.89 6.72 9.57
N GLN A 36 18.82 6.98 10.34
CA GLN A 36 17.47 6.53 10.02
C GLN A 36 16.96 7.20 8.75
N GLY A 37 17.23 8.50 8.56
CA GLY A 37 16.87 9.25 7.35
C GLY A 37 17.51 8.65 6.10
N GLN A 38 18.82 8.37 6.14
CA GLN A 38 19.55 7.74 5.03
C GLN A 38 19.03 6.32 4.71
N ALA A 39 18.66 5.54 5.73
CA ALA A 39 18.10 4.21 5.52
C ALA A 39 16.74 4.28 4.79
N LYS A 40 15.87 5.21 5.20
CA LYS A 40 14.58 5.42 4.54
C LYS A 40 14.72 5.94 3.11
N GLU A 41 15.68 6.82 2.86
CA GLU A 41 15.95 7.32 1.51
C GLU A 41 16.34 6.19 0.54
N LYS A 42 17.22 5.28 0.98
CA LYS A 42 17.61 4.08 0.21
C LYS A 42 16.42 3.16 -0.05
N GLU A 43 15.55 2.96 0.92
CA GLU A 43 14.34 2.15 0.78
C GLU A 43 13.39 2.75 -0.28
N ILE A 44 13.21 4.07 -0.24
CA ILE A 44 12.42 4.82 -1.23
C ILE A 44 13.00 4.66 -2.63
N GLU A 45 14.30 4.83 -2.81
CA GLU A 45 14.97 4.64 -4.10
C GLU A 45 14.79 3.22 -4.65
N GLU A 46 14.88 2.21 -3.78
CA GLU A 46 14.66 0.81 -4.16
C GLU A 46 13.21 0.56 -4.61
N LEU A 47 12.23 1.13 -3.90
CA LEU A 47 10.82 1.05 -4.27
C LEU A 47 10.56 1.73 -5.63
N TYR A 48 11.13 2.90 -5.87
CA TYR A 48 11.03 3.57 -7.17
C TYR A 48 11.63 2.73 -8.30
N ARG A 49 12.78 2.11 -8.08
CA ARG A 49 13.41 1.22 -9.07
C ARG A 49 12.55 -0.02 -9.34
N LYS A 50 12.00 -0.66 -8.31
CA LYS A 50 11.08 -1.81 -8.46
C LYS A 50 9.84 -1.42 -9.26
N ARG A 51 9.23 -0.27 -8.94
CA ARG A 51 8.08 0.27 -9.66
C ARG A 51 8.39 0.53 -11.14
N LYS A 52 9.51 1.18 -11.43
CA LYS A 52 9.94 1.46 -12.81
C LYS A 52 10.11 0.17 -13.61
N ASN A 53 10.82 -0.82 -13.08
CA ASN A 53 11.04 -2.10 -13.73
C ASN A 53 9.72 -2.85 -13.98
N PHE A 54 8.78 -2.79 -13.01
CA PHE A 54 7.45 -3.37 -13.19
C PHE A 54 6.69 -2.71 -14.33
N LEU A 55 6.67 -1.37 -14.40
CA LEU A 55 6.00 -0.62 -15.45
C LEU A 55 6.58 -0.92 -16.84
N GLU A 56 7.90 -0.99 -16.96
CA GLU A 56 8.57 -1.30 -18.23
C GLU A 56 8.25 -2.72 -18.70
N LYS A 57 8.27 -3.69 -17.79
CA LYS A 57 7.99 -5.10 -18.09
C LYS A 57 6.54 -5.36 -18.52
N HIS A 58 5.59 -4.60 -17.96
CA HIS A 58 4.15 -4.84 -18.13
C HIS A 58 3.46 -3.76 -18.99
N ARG A 59 4.21 -2.96 -19.72
CA ARG A 59 3.72 -1.77 -20.43
C ARG A 59 2.46 -2.03 -21.30
N GLU A 60 2.46 -3.10 -22.09
CA GLU A 60 1.34 -3.42 -22.97
C GLU A 60 0.10 -3.83 -22.18
N ASN A 61 0.24 -4.75 -21.23
CA ASN A 61 -0.84 -5.21 -20.38
C ASN A 61 -1.44 -4.09 -19.55
N LEU A 62 -0.60 -3.16 -19.06
CA LEU A 62 -1.05 -1.99 -18.32
C LEU A 62 -1.79 -0.98 -19.18
N SER A 63 -1.41 -0.82 -20.44
CA SER A 63 -2.13 0.04 -21.40
C SER A 63 -3.52 -0.51 -21.70
N GLU A 64 -3.66 -1.82 -21.90
CA GLU A 64 -4.97 -2.47 -22.04
C GLU A 64 -5.76 -2.42 -20.73
N GLY A 65 -5.14 -2.73 -19.60
CA GLY A 65 -5.75 -2.65 -18.28
C GLY A 65 -6.31 -1.27 -17.96
N HIS A 66 -5.62 -0.21 -18.36
CA HIS A 66 -6.13 1.16 -18.22
C HIS A 66 -7.43 1.38 -19.01
N LYS A 67 -7.50 0.93 -20.27
CA LYS A 67 -8.72 1.03 -21.09
C LYS A 67 -9.88 0.27 -20.44
N LEU A 68 -9.61 -0.95 -20.00
CA LEU A 68 -10.60 -1.79 -19.33
C LEU A 68 -11.09 -1.12 -18.02
N TYR A 69 -10.20 -0.49 -17.28
CA TYR A 69 -10.55 0.24 -16.06
C TYR A 69 -11.48 1.42 -16.36
N ILE A 70 -11.18 2.23 -17.37
CA ILE A 70 -12.05 3.35 -17.79
C ILE A 70 -13.43 2.82 -18.23
N ASP A 71 -13.50 1.77 -19.05
CA ASP A 71 -14.76 1.17 -19.49
C ASP A 71 -15.62 0.72 -18.30
N VAL A 72 -15.03 0.11 -17.30
CA VAL A 72 -15.73 -0.29 -16.06
C VAL A 72 -16.19 0.92 -15.26
N MET A 73 -15.38 1.98 -15.15
CA MET A 73 -15.77 3.20 -14.41
C MET A 73 -16.92 3.93 -15.12
N GLU A 74 -16.99 3.87 -16.45
CA GLU A 74 -18.10 4.37 -17.25
C GLU A 74 -19.35 3.46 -17.21
N GLY A 75 -19.29 2.34 -16.51
CA GLY A 75 -20.41 1.40 -16.35
C GLY A 75 -20.66 0.50 -17.55
N LYS A 76 -19.68 0.33 -18.45
CA LYS A 76 -19.81 -0.60 -19.57
C LYS A 76 -19.81 -2.05 -19.09
N THR A 77 -20.58 -2.90 -19.79
CA THR A 77 -20.66 -4.32 -19.47
C THR A 77 -19.38 -5.06 -19.90
N ILE A 78 -18.95 -5.99 -19.06
CA ILE A 78 -17.79 -6.86 -19.28
C ILE A 78 -18.17 -8.32 -19.54
N ALA A 79 -19.41 -8.57 -19.95
CA ALA A 79 -19.94 -9.93 -20.16
C ALA A 79 -19.09 -10.78 -21.13
N LEU A 80 -18.34 -10.13 -22.02
CA LEU A 80 -17.47 -10.79 -23.01
C LEU A 80 -16.04 -10.98 -22.54
N TRP A 81 -15.68 -10.47 -21.35
CA TRP A 81 -14.32 -10.61 -20.86
C TRP A 81 -13.94 -12.08 -20.62
N ARG A 82 -12.72 -12.41 -21.02
CA ARG A 82 -12.06 -13.68 -20.73
C ARG A 82 -11.06 -13.48 -19.60
N LYS A 83 -10.35 -14.53 -19.25
CA LYS A 83 -9.36 -14.54 -18.16
C LYS A 83 -8.32 -13.43 -18.30
N LYS A 84 -7.81 -13.20 -19.52
CA LYS A 84 -6.76 -12.21 -19.80
C LYS A 84 -7.22 -10.78 -19.51
N GLU A 85 -8.45 -10.39 -19.88
CA GLU A 85 -8.97 -9.06 -19.62
C GLU A 85 -9.10 -8.80 -18.11
N PHE A 86 -9.57 -9.78 -17.34
CA PHE A 86 -9.60 -9.67 -15.88
C PHE A 86 -8.20 -9.52 -15.30
N GLU A 87 -7.23 -10.32 -15.76
CA GLU A 87 -5.83 -10.21 -15.32
C GLU A 87 -5.23 -8.84 -15.64
N ASN A 88 -5.41 -8.33 -16.85
CA ASN A 88 -4.92 -7.00 -17.25
C ASN A 88 -5.56 -5.88 -16.41
N PHE A 89 -6.86 -5.99 -16.10
CA PHE A 89 -7.56 -5.05 -15.23
C PHE A 89 -6.97 -5.07 -13.81
N ILE A 90 -6.76 -6.25 -13.24
CA ILE A 90 -6.23 -6.43 -11.88
C ILE A 90 -4.81 -5.89 -11.79
N GLU A 91 -3.96 -6.17 -12.79
CA GLU A 91 -2.59 -5.64 -12.89
C GLU A 91 -2.58 -4.11 -12.92
N TYR A 92 -3.48 -3.51 -13.70
CA TYR A 92 -3.62 -2.06 -13.72
C TYR A 92 -4.14 -1.53 -12.36
N TYR A 93 -5.15 -2.17 -11.78
CA TYR A 93 -5.68 -1.77 -10.47
C TYR A 93 -4.64 -1.90 -9.35
N ARG A 94 -3.73 -2.86 -9.43
CA ARG A 94 -2.57 -2.99 -8.52
C ARG A 94 -1.70 -1.72 -8.51
N LEU A 95 -1.58 -0.99 -9.60
CA LEU A 95 -0.88 0.30 -9.62
C LEU A 95 -1.61 1.40 -8.84
N ILE A 96 -2.94 1.32 -8.81
CA ILE A 96 -3.79 2.29 -8.10
C ILE A 96 -3.81 1.97 -6.60
N ASN A 97 -3.98 0.70 -6.26
CA ASN A 97 -4.12 0.23 -4.88
C ASN A 97 -3.41 -1.12 -4.66
N MET A 98 -2.07 -1.07 -4.62
CA MET A 98 -1.23 -2.25 -4.41
C MET A 98 -1.56 -2.95 -3.09
N SER A 99 -1.71 -2.21 -2.01
CA SER A 99 -1.94 -2.78 -0.67
C SER A 99 -3.22 -3.62 -0.60
N TYR A 100 -4.27 -3.21 -1.30
CA TYR A 100 -5.52 -3.97 -1.34
C TYR A 100 -5.37 -5.26 -2.16
N VAL A 101 -4.76 -5.18 -3.35
CA VAL A 101 -4.60 -6.37 -4.21
C VAL A 101 -3.68 -7.40 -3.54
N ASP A 102 -2.60 -6.95 -2.91
CA ASP A 102 -1.70 -7.84 -2.16
C ASP A 102 -2.38 -8.45 -0.93
N ALA A 103 -3.26 -7.70 -0.25
CA ALA A 103 -4.05 -8.22 0.85
C ALA A 103 -5.01 -9.36 0.41
N LEU A 104 -5.59 -9.26 -0.79
CA LEU A 104 -6.42 -10.34 -1.34
C LEU A 104 -5.63 -11.65 -1.53
N GLU A 105 -4.36 -11.56 -1.95
CA GLU A 105 -3.49 -12.73 -2.13
C GLU A 105 -3.12 -13.40 -0.79
N VAL A 106 -3.10 -12.63 0.30
CA VAL A 106 -2.83 -13.13 1.65
C VAL A 106 -4.11 -13.68 2.31
N GLU A 107 -5.24 -13.01 2.10
CA GLU A 107 -6.52 -13.34 2.77
C GLU A 107 -7.23 -14.54 2.15
N TYR A 108 -6.99 -14.82 0.87
CA TYR A 108 -7.72 -15.85 0.13
C TYR A 108 -6.78 -16.83 -0.57
N ASP A 109 -7.12 -18.11 -0.53
CA ASP A 109 -6.41 -19.15 -1.30
C ASP A 109 -6.93 -19.20 -2.74
N SER A 110 -6.05 -18.91 -3.70
CA SER A 110 -6.25 -19.16 -5.13
C SER A 110 -7.55 -18.57 -5.70
N LEU A 111 -7.80 -17.27 -5.50
CA LEU A 111 -8.93 -16.59 -6.12
C LEU A 111 -8.79 -16.55 -7.65
N SER A 112 -9.89 -16.88 -8.36
CA SER A 112 -9.92 -16.65 -9.81
C SER A 112 -9.89 -15.15 -10.12
N PRO A 113 -9.34 -14.73 -11.29
CA PRO A 113 -9.33 -13.31 -11.68
C PRO A 113 -10.72 -12.67 -11.68
N LYS A 114 -11.76 -13.41 -12.05
CA LYS A 114 -13.16 -12.95 -11.98
C LYS A 114 -13.62 -12.67 -10.55
N ASN A 115 -13.20 -13.48 -9.58
CA ASN A 115 -13.53 -13.29 -8.17
C ASN A 115 -12.73 -12.12 -7.56
N GLN A 116 -11.47 -11.96 -7.95
CA GLN A 116 -10.67 -10.78 -7.55
C GLN A 116 -11.30 -9.50 -8.09
N PHE A 117 -11.69 -9.49 -9.36
CA PHE A 117 -12.41 -8.36 -9.96
C PHE A 117 -13.69 -8.02 -9.17
N PHE A 118 -14.49 -9.02 -8.81
CA PHE A 118 -15.69 -8.82 -8.01
C PHE A 118 -15.39 -8.11 -6.68
N LEU A 119 -14.37 -8.56 -5.94
CA LEU A 119 -13.95 -7.93 -4.68
C LEU A 119 -13.42 -6.51 -4.90
N ILE A 120 -12.72 -6.26 -6.01
CA ILE A 120 -12.29 -4.91 -6.39
C ILE A 120 -13.50 -3.99 -6.63
N MET A 121 -14.56 -4.49 -7.28
CA MET A 121 -15.78 -3.69 -7.48
C MET A 121 -16.46 -3.34 -6.17
N GLU A 122 -16.55 -4.27 -5.23
CA GLU A 122 -17.04 -3.99 -3.87
C GLU A 122 -16.15 -2.96 -3.14
N HIS A 123 -14.82 -3.09 -3.27
CA HIS A 123 -13.87 -2.16 -2.66
C HIS A 123 -13.97 -0.73 -3.22
N ILE A 124 -14.23 -0.58 -4.51
CA ILE A 124 -14.47 0.73 -5.15
C ILE A 124 -15.80 1.35 -4.71
N GLY A 125 -16.67 0.58 -4.05
CA GLY A 125 -17.97 1.04 -3.55
C GLY A 125 -19.12 0.83 -4.54
N LYS A 126 -18.97 -0.02 -5.54
CA LYS A 126 -20.07 -0.42 -6.42
C LYS A 126 -21.10 -1.27 -5.67
N ASN A 127 -22.36 -0.94 -5.81
CA ASN A 127 -23.45 -1.73 -5.21
C ASN A 127 -23.78 -2.98 -6.06
N ASP A 128 -24.57 -3.89 -5.48
CA ASP A 128 -24.90 -5.17 -6.11
C ASP A 128 -25.53 -5.01 -7.52
N LYS A 129 -26.40 -4.01 -7.72
CA LYS A 129 -27.05 -3.76 -9.01
C LYS A 129 -26.05 -3.28 -10.06
N GLU A 130 -25.14 -2.39 -9.69
CA GLU A 130 -24.05 -1.93 -10.56
C GLU A 130 -23.12 -3.08 -10.94
N ILE A 131 -22.73 -3.92 -9.98
CA ILE A 131 -21.86 -5.08 -10.23
C ILE A 131 -22.57 -6.08 -11.16
N MET A 132 -23.84 -6.36 -10.94
CA MET A 132 -24.62 -7.23 -11.82
C MET A 132 -24.69 -6.69 -13.24
N HIS A 133 -24.93 -5.39 -13.40
CA HIS A 133 -24.95 -4.74 -14.71
C HIS A 133 -23.58 -4.83 -15.41
N ILE A 134 -22.51 -4.43 -14.73
CA ILE A 134 -21.15 -4.45 -15.27
C ILE A 134 -20.74 -5.88 -15.65
N MET A 135 -20.95 -6.84 -14.77
CA MET A 135 -20.54 -8.24 -14.99
C MET A 135 -21.51 -9.04 -15.87
N GLY A 136 -22.63 -8.47 -16.28
CA GLY A 136 -23.68 -9.17 -17.05
C GLY A 136 -24.25 -10.36 -16.29
N LEU A 137 -24.50 -10.23 -14.99
CA LEU A 137 -24.96 -11.30 -14.12
C LEU A 137 -26.49 -11.31 -13.99
N ALA A 138 -27.07 -12.51 -13.89
CA ALA A 138 -28.49 -12.69 -13.56
C ALA A 138 -28.74 -12.49 -12.05
N ASP A 139 -30.01 -12.25 -11.69
CA ASP A 139 -30.46 -12.14 -10.32
C ASP A 139 -30.05 -13.38 -9.49
N GLY A 140 -29.56 -13.14 -8.26
CA GLY A 140 -29.09 -14.19 -7.35
C GLY A 140 -27.64 -14.64 -7.56
N SER A 141 -26.98 -14.27 -8.68
CA SER A 141 -25.59 -14.67 -8.96
C SER A 141 -24.60 -14.07 -7.97
N ILE A 142 -24.85 -12.86 -7.45
CA ILE A 142 -24.00 -12.19 -6.44
C ILE A 142 -23.83 -13.06 -5.20
N ARG A 143 -24.91 -13.62 -4.67
CA ARG A 143 -24.87 -14.50 -3.48
C ARG A 143 -24.00 -15.73 -3.74
N SER A 144 -24.12 -16.33 -4.92
CA SER A 144 -23.31 -17.48 -5.30
C SER A 144 -21.82 -17.14 -5.43
N ILE A 145 -21.51 -15.95 -5.95
CA ILE A 145 -20.11 -15.47 -6.05
C ILE A 145 -19.55 -15.24 -4.67
N ARG A 146 -20.23 -14.52 -3.78
CA ARG A 146 -19.80 -14.28 -2.39
C ARG A 146 -19.62 -15.61 -1.64
N SER A 147 -20.51 -16.57 -1.80
CA SER A 147 -20.37 -17.89 -1.18
C SER A 147 -19.10 -18.62 -1.64
N ARG A 148 -18.79 -18.57 -2.94
CA ARG A 148 -17.56 -19.19 -3.47
C ARG A 148 -16.30 -18.49 -3.00
N ILE A 149 -16.31 -17.17 -2.92
CA ILE A 149 -15.19 -16.38 -2.41
C ILE A 149 -14.95 -16.70 -0.92
N ASN A 150 -16.00 -16.71 -0.10
CA ASN A 150 -15.89 -17.00 1.33
C ASN A 150 -15.31 -18.40 1.61
N LYS A 151 -15.59 -19.39 0.76
CA LYS A 151 -14.99 -20.74 0.87
C LYS A 151 -13.47 -20.77 0.61
N ARG A 152 -12.93 -19.72 0.01
CA ARG A 152 -11.49 -19.57 -0.26
C ARG A 152 -10.78 -18.71 0.78
N ARG A 153 -11.52 -18.13 1.72
CA ARG A 153 -10.93 -17.31 2.78
C ARG A 153 -10.08 -18.19 3.71
N ILE A 154 -8.84 -17.75 3.91
CA ILE A 154 -7.91 -18.42 4.83
C ILE A 154 -8.35 -18.04 6.25
N VAL A 155 -8.73 -19.04 7.05
CA VAL A 155 -9.08 -18.88 8.47
C VAL A 155 -7.85 -19.26 9.28
N TYR A 156 -7.27 -18.30 9.98
CA TYR A 156 -6.17 -18.51 10.93
C TYR A 156 -6.72 -18.84 12.30
#